data_8832fcf6b075b565a2a77666a373d33e
#
_entry.id   8832fcf6b075b565a2a77666a373d33e
#
_cell.length_a   1.000
_cell.length_b   1.000
_cell.length_c   1.000
_cell.angle_alpha   90.00
_cell.angle_beta   90.00
_cell.angle_gamma   90.00
#
_symmetry.space_group_name_H-M   'P 1'
#
loop_
_entity.id
_entity.type
_entity.pdbx_description
1 polymer ?
#
loop_
_entity_poly.entity_id
_entity_poly.type
_entity_poly.pdbx_seq_one_letter_code
_entity_poly.pdbx_strand_id
1 'polypeptide(L)'
;MAMNNRVLSIEIGNSFTKICEMDYKVKKPKVYKVLTVETPEGIVVDGMLQPTQEYADHLVNALATNGIRTKKVIFTISSTRVASREVQIPNVKASKIEALVKTNANEYFPVDLTQYEIGHYLAGGLTENGKLRVMALAVPKALLDSYYQLAQMCGWEVECFDYSSNSLYQILRDEKSEKVTMVIKIDENSTIVTVLSAGKVLLQRTVAYGVQDAIDTMIASGAYAVNDPMSAVERFQKKTCLNRVLHQGDKVWEENAGRWEDEDAGNVEVTAARQKITASLEPLIVGVSRVIDFYDSRNSENPIEKSYVTGLGGSFSGMSKLFTNCLERKVHTLSDMEDKIGMSKAIRSTRPAAYISCLGAVLAPVGLIDKSTQKSKGLTVVSGTNYTFVSVAVLVLGVILSIAMAATSVTRYLGNVAQNVYLQNRVQELQPAQAVYNDYLAAEAQYDKYTYLYAYTQTPNENLVEFINELEQILPDSFYTNSFSSDQTGISMSVTVEGKAAAARTILNIRNMQSIDDVEISNITDSKDETGKSAVTFSITGSYKDLTDETEESGEAQADTQTAQ
;
A
#
# COMPACT_ATOMS: atom_id res chain seq x y z
N MET A 1 -28.77 -21.29 -29.11
CA MET A 1 -28.13 -21.46 -27.79
C MET A 1 -27.57 -20.11 -27.40
N ALA A 2 -28.07 -19.51 -26.30
CA ALA A 2 -27.48 -18.29 -25.79
C ALA A 2 -26.02 -18.58 -25.42
N MET A 3 -25.07 -17.88 -26.02
CA MET A 3 -23.66 -17.99 -25.66
C MET A 3 -23.57 -17.70 -24.17
N ASN A 4 -23.04 -18.68 -23.40
CA ASN A 4 -22.89 -18.55 -21.96
C ASN A 4 -21.78 -17.51 -21.68
N ASN A 5 -22.16 -16.25 -21.55
CA ASN A 5 -21.26 -15.10 -21.35
C ASN A 5 -20.85 -14.95 -19.87
N ARG A 6 -20.85 -16.07 -19.13
CA ARG A 6 -20.48 -16.06 -17.70
C ARG A 6 -18.97 -16.13 -17.52
N VAL A 7 -18.50 -15.41 -16.53
CA VAL A 7 -17.12 -15.45 -16.05
C VAL A 7 -17.09 -15.60 -14.53
N LEU A 8 -15.98 -16.10 -14.03
CA LEU A 8 -15.57 -15.95 -12.64
C LEU A 8 -14.74 -14.68 -12.54
N SER A 9 -15.19 -13.73 -11.75
CA SER A 9 -14.38 -12.58 -11.35
C SER A 9 -13.76 -12.90 -10.01
N ILE A 10 -12.43 -12.93 -9.93
CA ILE A 10 -11.67 -13.43 -8.80
C ILE A 10 -10.69 -12.37 -8.32
N GLU A 11 -10.73 -12.06 -7.01
CA GLU A 11 -9.72 -11.28 -6.30
C GLU A 11 -9.08 -12.18 -5.25
N ILE A 12 -7.76 -12.38 -5.33
CA ILE A 12 -6.98 -13.18 -4.38
C ILE A 12 -6.28 -12.21 -3.43
N GLY A 13 -6.66 -12.27 -2.16
CA GLY A 13 -6.02 -11.57 -1.05
C GLY A 13 -5.16 -12.52 -0.20
N ASN A 14 -4.55 -12.00 0.85
CA ASN A 14 -3.65 -12.76 1.72
C ASN A 14 -4.38 -13.86 2.49
N SER A 15 -5.58 -13.56 3.02
CA SER A 15 -6.36 -14.50 3.81
C SER A 15 -7.63 -14.96 3.08
N PHE A 16 -8.09 -14.22 2.06
CA PHE A 16 -9.36 -14.50 1.40
C PHE A 16 -9.29 -14.38 -0.11
N THR A 17 -9.79 -15.40 -0.79
CA THR A 17 -10.09 -15.38 -2.22
C THR A 17 -11.57 -15.12 -2.42
N LYS A 18 -11.91 -14.00 -3.04
CA LYS A 18 -13.28 -13.58 -3.34
C LYS A 18 -13.61 -13.93 -4.77
N ILE A 19 -14.73 -14.56 -4.99
CA ILE A 19 -15.16 -15.06 -6.29
C ILE A 19 -16.60 -14.63 -6.56
N CYS A 20 -16.84 -14.06 -7.73
CA CYS A 20 -18.19 -13.76 -8.22
C CYS A 20 -18.42 -14.48 -9.55
N GLU A 21 -19.46 -15.31 -9.65
CA GLU A 21 -19.95 -15.79 -10.94
C GLU A 21 -20.94 -14.79 -11.52
N MET A 22 -20.65 -14.19 -12.68
CA MET A 22 -21.47 -13.13 -13.24
C MET A 22 -21.37 -13.03 -14.77
N ASP A 23 -22.28 -12.25 -15.36
CA ASP A 23 -22.24 -11.94 -16.79
C ASP A 23 -21.04 -11.06 -17.15
N TYR A 24 -20.52 -11.25 -18.35
CA TYR A 24 -19.44 -10.44 -18.92
C TYR A 24 -19.77 -9.96 -20.32
N LYS A 25 -19.29 -8.79 -20.72
CA LYS A 25 -19.55 -8.15 -22.00
C LYS A 25 -21.05 -7.85 -22.25
N VAL A 26 -21.76 -7.52 -21.17
CA VAL A 26 -23.16 -7.07 -21.22
C VAL A 26 -23.30 -5.72 -20.53
N LYS A 27 -24.32 -4.93 -20.95
CA LYS A 27 -24.52 -3.55 -20.47
C LYS A 27 -24.80 -3.47 -18.95
N LYS A 28 -25.57 -4.42 -18.42
CA LYS A 28 -25.88 -4.54 -16.98
C LYS A 28 -25.65 -5.99 -16.56
N PRO A 29 -24.42 -6.34 -16.12
CA PRO A 29 -24.12 -7.71 -15.73
C PRO A 29 -24.90 -8.11 -14.49
N LYS A 30 -25.35 -9.38 -14.46
CA LYS A 30 -26.03 -9.98 -13.33
C LYS A 30 -25.05 -10.86 -12.56
N VAL A 31 -25.08 -10.76 -11.23
CA VAL A 31 -24.38 -11.66 -10.32
C VAL A 31 -25.26 -12.87 -10.03
N TYR A 32 -24.72 -14.05 -10.20
CA TYR A 32 -25.39 -15.32 -9.95
C TYR A 32 -25.00 -15.90 -8.61
N LYS A 33 -23.71 -15.86 -8.28
CA LYS A 33 -23.15 -16.38 -7.03
C LYS A 33 -21.98 -15.51 -6.56
N VAL A 34 -21.81 -15.45 -5.26
CA VAL A 34 -20.64 -14.90 -4.59
C VAL A 34 -20.11 -15.93 -3.62
N LEU A 35 -18.82 -16.03 -3.49
CA LEU A 35 -18.13 -16.99 -2.65
C LEU A 35 -16.85 -16.36 -2.11
N THR A 36 -16.59 -16.55 -0.82
CA THR A 36 -15.29 -16.31 -0.22
C THR A 36 -14.69 -17.65 0.16
N VAL A 37 -13.46 -17.87 -0.21
CA VAL A 37 -12.66 -19.07 0.09
C VAL A 37 -11.43 -18.60 0.85
N GLU A 38 -10.99 -19.38 1.81
CA GLU A 38 -9.75 -19.11 2.52
C GLU A 38 -8.55 -19.19 1.56
N THR A 39 -7.64 -18.24 1.66
CA THR A 39 -6.34 -18.28 1.01
C THR A 39 -5.33 -18.78 2.03
N PRO A 40 -4.74 -19.98 1.85
CA PRO A 40 -3.76 -20.51 2.79
C PRO A 40 -2.54 -19.59 2.94
N GLU A 41 -1.92 -19.62 4.11
CA GLU A 41 -0.68 -18.89 4.37
C GLU A 41 0.41 -19.29 3.35
N GLY A 42 1.19 -18.31 2.90
CA GLY A 42 2.24 -18.52 1.90
C GLY A 42 1.77 -18.51 0.44
N ILE A 43 0.47 -18.48 0.15
CA ILE A 43 -0.04 -18.33 -1.22
C ILE A 43 0.19 -16.92 -1.75
N VAL A 44 0.11 -15.90 -0.91
CA VAL A 44 0.46 -14.53 -1.28
C VAL A 44 1.62 -14.07 -0.40
N VAL A 45 2.79 -13.84 -1.02
CA VAL A 45 4.01 -13.40 -0.34
C VAL A 45 4.50 -12.13 -0.99
N ASP A 46 4.66 -11.07 -0.22
CA ASP A 46 5.10 -9.75 -0.71
C ASP A 46 4.31 -9.25 -1.95
N GLY A 47 3.02 -9.52 -1.97
CA GLY A 47 2.13 -9.14 -3.08
C GLY A 47 2.32 -9.96 -4.36
N MET A 48 3.10 -11.07 -4.31
CA MET A 48 3.24 -12.06 -5.37
C MET A 48 2.43 -13.31 -5.03
N LEU A 49 1.81 -13.90 -6.03
CA LEU A 49 1.10 -15.17 -5.88
C LEU A 49 2.10 -16.33 -5.99
N GLN A 50 2.02 -17.28 -5.06
CA GLN A 50 2.80 -18.53 -5.03
C GLN A 50 1.81 -19.70 -5.16
N PRO A 51 1.34 -20.04 -6.36
CA PRO A 51 0.28 -21.03 -6.53
C PRO A 51 0.79 -22.44 -6.22
N THR A 52 0.00 -23.19 -5.44
CA THR A 52 0.23 -24.61 -5.16
C THR A 52 -0.91 -25.45 -5.73
N GLN A 53 -0.66 -26.73 -6.01
CA GLN A 53 -1.71 -27.63 -6.50
C GLN A 53 -2.79 -27.82 -5.44
N GLU A 54 -2.43 -27.87 -4.16
CA GLU A 54 -3.37 -27.99 -3.05
C GLU A 54 -4.36 -26.79 -3.02
N TYR A 55 -3.85 -25.58 -3.19
CA TYR A 55 -4.71 -24.39 -3.24
C TYR A 55 -5.60 -24.39 -4.49
N ALA A 56 -5.07 -24.80 -5.65
CA ALA A 56 -5.87 -24.93 -6.86
C ALA A 56 -7.01 -25.95 -6.69
N ASP A 57 -6.72 -27.11 -6.11
CA ASP A 57 -7.72 -28.15 -5.82
C ASP A 57 -8.75 -27.66 -4.82
N HIS A 58 -8.33 -26.90 -3.78
CA HIS A 58 -9.24 -26.29 -2.82
C HIS A 58 -10.21 -25.32 -3.51
N LEU A 59 -9.74 -24.45 -4.39
CA LEU A 59 -10.59 -23.53 -5.16
C LEU A 59 -11.56 -24.28 -6.08
N VAL A 60 -11.09 -25.29 -6.81
CA VAL A 60 -11.93 -26.08 -7.72
C VAL A 60 -13.01 -26.81 -6.95
N ASN A 61 -12.68 -27.44 -5.80
CA ASN A 61 -13.64 -28.12 -4.94
C ASN A 61 -14.66 -27.15 -4.35
N ALA A 62 -14.23 -25.97 -3.89
CA ALA A 62 -15.13 -24.94 -3.37
C ALA A 62 -16.14 -24.48 -4.46
N LEU A 63 -15.70 -24.30 -5.69
CA LEU A 63 -16.57 -23.96 -6.82
C LEU A 63 -17.55 -25.09 -7.13
N ALA A 64 -17.08 -26.34 -7.20
CA ALA A 64 -17.90 -27.52 -7.48
C ALA A 64 -18.99 -27.72 -6.41
N THR A 65 -18.65 -27.62 -5.13
CA THR A 65 -19.59 -27.72 -3.99
C THR A 65 -20.67 -26.66 -4.08
N ASN A 66 -20.34 -25.46 -4.55
CA ASN A 66 -21.29 -24.38 -4.76
C ASN A 66 -22.00 -24.44 -6.13
N GLY A 67 -21.81 -25.53 -6.90
CA GLY A 67 -22.44 -25.75 -8.22
C GLY A 67 -22.03 -24.73 -9.26
N ILE A 68 -20.82 -24.19 -9.18
CA ILE A 68 -20.23 -23.27 -10.16
C ILE A 68 -19.39 -24.10 -11.14
N ARG A 69 -19.66 -23.98 -12.45
CA ARG A 69 -19.00 -24.74 -13.51
C ARG A 69 -18.31 -23.85 -14.53
N THR A 70 -18.36 -22.55 -14.33
CA THR A 70 -17.73 -21.56 -15.22
C THR A 70 -16.21 -21.70 -15.14
N LYS A 71 -15.54 -21.71 -16.31
CA LYS A 71 -14.08 -21.87 -16.43
C LYS A 71 -13.36 -20.61 -16.91
N LYS A 72 -14.09 -19.64 -17.44
CA LYS A 72 -13.52 -18.36 -17.87
C LYS A 72 -13.34 -17.47 -16.65
N VAL A 73 -12.14 -16.92 -16.49
CA VAL A 73 -11.81 -16.10 -15.32
C VAL A 73 -11.31 -14.70 -15.70
N ILE A 74 -11.70 -13.73 -14.91
CA ILE A 74 -11.09 -12.39 -14.83
C ILE A 74 -10.45 -12.29 -13.45
N PHE A 75 -9.14 -12.09 -13.40
CA PHE A 75 -8.46 -11.84 -12.15
C PHE A 75 -8.36 -10.33 -11.89
N THR A 76 -8.72 -9.92 -10.68
CA THR A 76 -8.49 -8.56 -10.19
C THR A 76 -7.25 -8.55 -9.32
N ILE A 77 -6.21 -7.86 -9.78
CA ILE A 77 -4.95 -7.74 -9.07
C ILE A 77 -5.06 -6.62 -8.03
N SER A 78 -4.70 -6.95 -6.79
CA SER A 78 -4.59 -6.00 -5.67
C SER A 78 -3.21 -6.17 -5.03
N SER A 79 -2.16 -5.75 -5.75
CA SER A 79 -0.77 -5.91 -5.32
C SER A 79 -0.05 -4.57 -5.28
N THR A 80 0.73 -4.34 -4.24
CA THR A 80 1.60 -3.17 -4.07
C THR A 80 2.76 -3.15 -5.07
N ARG A 81 3.05 -4.27 -5.73
CA ARG A 81 4.06 -4.38 -6.80
C ARG A 81 3.62 -3.76 -8.12
N VAL A 82 2.34 -3.45 -8.28
CA VAL A 82 1.84 -2.74 -9.46
C VAL A 82 2.10 -1.25 -9.28
N ALA A 83 2.98 -0.70 -10.12
CA ALA A 83 3.17 0.74 -10.17
C ALA A 83 2.02 1.40 -10.95
N SER A 84 1.42 2.43 -10.38
CA SER A 84 0.36 3.21 -11.01
C SER A 84 0.72 4.69 -11.02
N ARG A 85 0.48 5.37 -12.16
CA ARG A 85 0.75 6.79 -12.30
C ARG A 85 -0.35 7.48 -13.10
N GLU A 86 -0.84 8.58 -12.58
CA GLU A 86 -1.73 9.46 -13.34
C GLU A 86 -0.91 10.27 -14.35
N VAL A 87 -1.32 10.21 -15.61
CA VAL A 87 -0.68 10.93 -16.71
C VAL A 87 -1.72 11.66 -17.54
N GLN A 88 -1.32 12.78 -18.15
CA GLN A 88 -2.15 13.54 -19.07
C GLN A 88 -1.62 13.37 -20.49
N ILE A 89 -2.46 12.84 -21.37
CA ILE A 89 -2.13 12.62 -22.78
C ILE A 89 -2.99 13.49 -23.69
N PRO A 90 -2.57 13.77 -24.93
CA PRO A 90 -3.42 14.43 -25.92
C PRO A 90 -4.76 13.72 -26.08
N ASN A 91 -5.81 14.48 -26.41
CA ASN A 91 -7.12 13.91 -26.71
C ASN A 91 -7.08 13.16 -28.04
N VAL A 92 -6.93 11.85 -27.97
CA VAL A 92 -6.85 10.95 -29.12
C VAL A 92 -8.01 9.94 -29.09
N LYS A 93 -8.26 9.29 -30.24
CA LYS A 93 -9.24 8.19 -30.30
C LYS A 93 -8.85 7.06 -29.32
N ALA A 94 -9.85 6.44 -28.71
CA ALA A 94 -9.65 5.37 -27.71
C ALA A 94 -8.68 4.26 -28.20
N SER A 95 -8.75 3.88 -29.47
CA SER A 95 -7.86 2.88 -30.08
C SER A 95 -6.37 3.26 -30.14
N LYS A 96 -6.04 4.54 -29.93
CA LYS A 96 -4.64 5.03 -29.95
C LYS A 96 -4.06 5.23 -28.55
N ILE A 97 -4.89 5.20 -27.51
CA ILE A 97 -4.46 5.47 -26.13
C ILE A 97 -3.45 4.42 -25.67
N GLU A 98 -3.72 3.13 -25.90
CA GLU A 98 -2.81 2.04 -25.52
C GLU A 98 -1.41 2.22 -26.13
N ALA A 99 -1.34 2.47 -27.43
CA ALA A 99 -0.07 2.67 -28.12
C ALA A 99 0.68 3.89 -27.57
N LEU A 100 -0.03 4.99 -27.31
CA LEU A 100 0.55 6.22 -26.78
C LEU A 100 1.10 6.03 -25.36
N VAL A 101 0.35 5.35 -24.50
CA VAL A 101 0.78 5.05 -23.12
C VAL A 101 2.00 4.11 -23.12
N LYS A 102 2.00 3.07 -23.96
CA LYS A 102 3.13 2.13 -24.10
C LYS A 102 4.40 2.82 -24.63
N THR A 103 4.27 3.71 -25.62
CA THR A 103 5.40 4.43 -26.20
C THR A 103 6.08 5.35 -25.17
N ASN A 104 5.30 6.01 -24.32
CA ASN A 104 5.82 6.96 -23.35
C ASN A 104 6.04 6.32 -21.96
N ALA A 105 5.90 5.01 -21.83
CA ALA A 105 5.97 4.33 -20.54
C ALA A 105 7.31 4.54 -19.80
N ASN A 106 8.43 4.70 -20.52
CA ASN A 106 9.74 5.02 -19.94
C ASN A 106 9.77 6.37 -19.20
N GLU A 107 8.92 7.33 -19.63
CA GLU A 107 8.81 8.63 -18.94
C GLU A 107 7.95 8.51 -17.67
N TYR A 108 7.07 7.52 -17.62
CA TYR A 108 6.16 7.33 -16.50
C TYR A 108 6.74 6.46 -15.40
N PHE A 109 7.54 5.47 -15.77
CA PHE A 109 8.05 4.46 -14.84
C PHE A 109 9.57 4.32 -14.97
N PRO A 110 10.35 4.67 -13.94
CA PRO A 110 11.82 4.52 -13.92
C PRO A 110 12.22 3.08 -13.59
N VAL A 111 11.77 2.11 -14.41
CA VAL A 111 12.02 0.68 -14.24
C VAL A 111 12.35 0.03 -15.58
N ASP A 112 12.97 -1.16 -15.56
CA ASP A 112 13.17 -1.95 -16.78
C ASP A 112 11.82 -2.47 -17.31
N LEU A 113 11.25 -1.76 -18.27
CA LEU A 113 9.94 -2.10 -18.85
C LEU A 113 9.90 -3.46 -19.56
N THR A 114 11.04 -4.10 -19.83
CA THR A 114 11.07 -5.46 -20.42
C THR A 114 10.44 -6.50 -19.48
N GLN A 115 10.49 -6.23 -18.17
CA GLN A 115 9.92 -7.08 -17.12
C GLN A 115 8.46 -6.75 -16.76
N TYR A 116 7.88 -5.74 -17.42
CA TYR A 116 6.54 -5.24 -17.08
C TYR A 116 5.59 -5.31 -18.28
N GLU A 117 4.33 -5.59 -18.01
CA GLU A 117 3.23 -5.34 -18.94
C GLU A 117 2.61 -3.98 -18.61
N ILE A 118 2.45 -3.15 -19.65
CA ILE A 118 1.90 -1.80 -19.50
C ILE A 118 0.41 -1.82 -19.82
N GLY A 119 -0.37 -1.41 -18.82
CA GLY A 119 -1.82 -1.24 -18.95
C GLY A 119 -2.23 0.22 -18.73
N HIS A 120 -3.52 0.48 -18.95
CA HIS A 120 -4.09 1.79 -18.65
C HIS A 120 -5.60 1.72 -18.47
N TYR A 121 -6.15 2.72 -17.79
CA TYR A 121 -7.58 3.01 -17.82
C TYR A 121 -7.81 4.53 -17.78
N LEU A 122 -8.96 4.96 -18.30
CA LEU A 122 -9.34 6.38 -18.25
C LEU A 122 -9.83 6.73 -16.85
N ALA A 123 -9.22 7.73 -16.24
CA ALA A 123 -9.53 8.17 -14.87
C ALA A 123 -10.53 9.35 -14.84
N GLY A 124 -11.25 9.57 -15.92
CA GLY A 124 -12.23 10.64 -16.06
C GLY A 124 -12.19 11.31 -17.42
N GLY A 125 -12.92 12.41 -17.55
CA GLY A 125 -13.02 13.16 -18.81
C GLY A 125 -11.78 13.98 -19.14
N LEU A 126 -11.96 14.95 -20.05
CA LEU A 126 -10.94 15.90 -20.42
C LEU A 126 -10.58 16.82 -19.24
N THR A 127 -9.29 17.16 -19.14
CA THR A 127 -8.80 18.23 -18.28
C THR A 127 -9.23 19.59 -18.85
N GLU A 128 -9.07 20.67 -18.09
CA GLU A 128 -9.33 22.05 -18.55
C GLU A 128 -8.53 22.39 -19.81
N ASN A 129 -7.33 21.83 -19.96
CA ASN A 129 -6.46 22.00 -21.13
C ASN A 129 -6.81 21.03 -22.29
N GLY A 130 -7.95 20.36 -22.28
CA GLY A 130 -8.40 19.44 -23.32
C GLY A 130 -7.61 18.15 -23.43
N LYS A 131 -6.79 17.78 -22.42
CA LYS A 131 -6.05 16.50 -22.38
C LYS A 131 -6.86 15.40 -21.71
N LEU A 132 -6.66 14.16 -22.10
CA LEU A 132 -7.22 13.00 -21.41
C LEU A 132 -6.41 12.68 -20.15
N ARG A 133 -7.11 12.40 -19.06
CA ARG A 133 -6.54 11.90 -17.81
C ARG A 133 -6.55 10.38 -17.83
N VAL A 134 -5.38 9.77 -17.74
CA VAL A 134 -5.18 8.33 -17.84
C VAL A 134 -4.38 7.84 -16.63
N MET A 135 -4.82 6.75 -16.05
CA MET A 135 -3.98 5.99 -15.10
C MET A 135 -3.17 4.98 -15.89
N ALA A 136 -1.88 5.19 -15.98
CA ALA A 136 -0.92 4.23 -16.51
C ALA A 136 -0.53 3.23 -15.42
N LEU A 137 -0.38 1.96 -15.80
CA LEU A 137 -0.03 0.86 -14.91
C LEU A 137 1.19 0.14 -15.48
N ALA A 138 2.16 -0.18 -14.61
CA ALA A 138 3.24 -1.12 -14.91
C ALA A 138 3.08 -2.33 -13.99
N VAL A 139 2.74 -3.47 -14.57
CA VAL A 139 2.46 -4.72 -13.87
C VAL A 139 3.62 -5.69 -14.13
N PRO A 140 4.31 -6.22 -13.10
CA PRO A 140 5.36 -7.21 -13.30
C PRO A 140 4.85 -8.43 -14.06
N LYS A 141 5.53 -8.85 -15.13
CA LYS A 141 5.17 -10.05 -15.89
C LYS A 141 5.16 -11.29 -15.00
N ALA A 142 6.15 -11.43 -14.12
CA ALA A 142 6.20 -12.52 -13.15
C ALA A 142 4.93 -12.62 -12.28
N LEU A 143 4.32 -11.47 -11.94
CA LEU A 143 3.05 -11.45 -11.21
C LEU A 143 1.91 -12.02 -12.08
N LEU A 144 1.79 -11.61 -13.34
CA LEU A 144 0.79 -12.15 -14.27
C LEU A 144 0.99 -13.66 -14.50
N ASP A 145 2.25 -14.09 -14.67
CA ASP A 145 2.61 -15.50 -14.87
C ASP A 145 2.18 -16.38 -13.70
N SER A 146 2.29 -15.90 -12.47
CA SER A 146 1.84 -16.65 -11.29
C SER A 146 0.31 -16.89 -11.29
N TYR A 147 -0.47 -15.92 -11.76
CA TYR A 147 -1.92 -16.09 -11.95
C TYR A 147 -2.25 -17.02 -13.11
N TYR A 148 -1.47 -16.99 -14.22
CA TYR A 148 -1.62 -17.94 -15.31
C TYR A 148 -1.32 -19.37 -14.84
N GLN A 149 -0.29 -19.57 -14.01
CA GLN A 149 0.02 -20.87 -13.41
C GLN A 149 -1.15 -21.40 -12.57
N LEU A 150 -1.73 -20.55 -11.69
CA LEU A 150 -2.90 -20.94 -10.92
C LEU A 150 -4.07 -21.31 -11.82
N ALA A 151 -4.35 -20.49 -12.85
CA ALA A 151 -5.42 -20.78 -13.80
C ALA A 151 -5.22 -22.10 -14.52
N GLN A 152 -3.98 -22.43 -14.91
CA GLN A 152 -3.63 -23.69 -15.52
C GLN A 152 -3.88 -24.88 -14.59
N MET A 153 -3.45 -24.78 -13.32
CA MET A 153 -3.68 -25.80 -12.29
C MET A 153 -5.18 -26.05 -12.06
N CYS A 154 -5.99 -24.98 -12.05
CA CYS A 154 -7.44 -25.06 -11.89
C CYS A 154 -8.19 -25.47 -13.17
N GLY A 155 -7.52 -25.57 -14.32
CA GLY A 155 -8.16 -25.80 -15.63
C GLY A 155 -9.05 -24.63 -16.06
N TRP A 156 -8.68 -23.40 -15.73
CA TRP A 156 -9.37 -22.18 -16.08
C TRP A 156 -8.79 -21.50 -17.31
N GLU A 157 -9.63 -20.74 -18.01
CA GLU A 157 -9.27 -19.90 -19.16
C GLU A 157 -9.26 -18.44 -18.74
N VAL A 158 -8.08 -17.81 -18.72
CA VAL A 158 -7.94 -16.39 -18.36
C VAL A 158 -8.49 -15.53 -19.51
N GLU A 159 -9.56 -14.80 -19.24
CA GLU A 159 -10.16 -13.86 -20.21
C GLU A 159 -9.36 -12.54 -20.23
N CYS A 160 -9.02 -12.02 -19.04
CA CYS A 160 -8.14 -10.87 -18.86
C CYS A 160 -7.81 -10.63 -17.38
N PHE A 161 -6.93 -9.65 -17.12
CA PHE A 161 -6.67 -9.12 -15.79
C PHE A 161 -7.24 -7.71 -15.66
N ASP A 162 -7.69 -7.41 -14.46
CA ASP A 162 -8.05 -6.05 -14.04
C ASP A 162 -7.19 -5.62 -12.83
N TYR A 163 -7.24 -4.34 -12.50
CA TYR A 163 -6.59 -3.76 -11.35
C TYR A 163 -7.63 -3.21 -10.37
N SER A 164 -7.46 -3.49 -9.10
CA SER A 164 -8.45 -3.21 -8.05
C SER A 164 -8.92 -1.74 -8.03
N SER A 165 -8.01 -0.79 -8.30
CA SER A 165 -8.38 0.63 -8.41
C SER A 165 -9.24 0.94 -9.63
N ASN A 166 -9.01 0.26 -10.77
CA ASN A 166 -9.89 0.36 -11.93
C ASN A 166 -11.26 -0.23 -11.63
N SER A 167 -11.31 -1.43 -11.05
CA SER A 167 -12.58 -2.07 -10.67
C SER A 167 -13.45 -1.15 -9.81
N LEU A 168 -12.85 -0.52 -8.79
CA LEU A 168 -13.55 0.46 -7.95
C LEU A 168 -14.05 1.66 -8.79
N TYR A 169 -13.18 2.22 -9.63
CA TYR A 169 -13.54 3.33 -10.50
C TYR A 169 -14.69 2.98 -11.45
N GLN A 170 -14.72 1.78 -12.04
CA GLN A 170 -15.81 1.36 -12.91
C GLN A 170 -17.18 1.32 -12.23
N ILE A 171 -17.24 1.05 -10.93
CA ILE A 171 -18.47 1.18 -10.14
C ILE A 171 -18.87 2.65 -9.97
N LEU A 172 -17.90 3.56 -9.84
CA LEU A 172 -18.14 4.96 -9.49
C LEU A 172 -18.27 5.90 -10.70
N ARG A 173 -17.75 5.54 -11.88
CA ARG A 173 -17.55 6.43 -13.04
C ARG A 173 -18.83 7.09 -13.58
N ASP A 174 -20.00 6.48 -13.38
CA ASP A 174 -21.26 7.03 -13.87
C ASP A 174 -21.99 7.87 -12.81
N GLU A 175 -21.35 8.12 -11.66
CA GLU A 175 -21.88 9.03 -10.65
C GLU A 175 -22.00 10.43 -11.27
N LYS A 176 -23.23 10.88 -11.44
CA LYS A 176 -23.53 12.19 -12.07
C LYS A 176 -23.50 13.35 -11.09
N SER A 177 -23.37 13.06 -9.80
CA SER A 177 -23.32 14.10 -8.77
C SER A 177 -22.07 14.95 -8.97
N GLU A 178 -22.25 16.25 -9.07
CA GLU A 178 -21.15 17.23 -9.09
C GLU A 178 -20.49 17.36 -7.71
N LYS A 179 -21.14 16.83 -6.66
CA LYS A 179 -20.60 16.81 -5.31
C LYS A 179 -19.33 15.97 -5.24
N VAL A 180 -18.30 16.56 -4.65
CA VAL A 180 -17.04 15.84 -4.43
C VAL A 180 -17.29 14.70 -3.46
N THR A 181 -17.02 13.50 -3.94
CA THR A 181 -17.27 12.25 -3.21
C THR A 181 -15.97 11.52 -2.97
N MET A 182 -15.71 11.13 -1.73
CA MET A 182 -14.60 10.28 -1.36
C MET A 182 -15.09 8.85 -1.12
N VAL A 183 -14.39 7.87 -1.67
CA VAL A 183 -14.63 6.45 -1.42
C VAL A 183 -13.35 5.79 -0.91
N ILE A 184 -13.45 5.19 0.26
CA ILE A 184 -12.37 4.50 0.96
C ILE A 184 -12.64 3.00 0.83
N LYS A 185 -11.91 2.31 -0.05
CA LYS A 185 -11.97 0.86 -0.21
C LYS A 185 -10.92 0.23 0.70
N ILE A 186 -11.37 -0.46 1.72
CA ILE A 186 -10.52 -1.07 2.76
C ILE A 186 -10.45 -2.57 2.50
N ASP A 187 -9.26 -3.07 2.17
CA ASP A 187 -8.97 -4.50 2.02
C ASP A 187 -8.14 -5.03 3.19
N GLU A 188 -7.56 -6.22 3.05
CA GLU A 188 -6.77 -6.87 4.11
C GLU A 188 -5.54 -6.03 4.48
N ASN A 189 -4.64 -5.76 3.53
CA ASN A 189 -3.34 -5.13 3.75
C ASN A 189 -3.18 -3.75 3.10
N SER A 190 -4.20 -3.27 2.42
CA SER A 190 -4.16 -1.97 1.76
C SER A 190 -5.52 -1.31 1.69
N THR A 191 -5.51 0.00 1.56
CA THR A 191 -6.72 0.81 1.41
C THR A 191 -6.56 1.76 0.24
N ILE A 192 -7.54 1.81 -0.65
CA ILE A 192 -7.58 2.72 -1.78
C ILE A 192 -8.52 3.87 -1.46
N VAL A 193 -8.00 5.08 -1.41
CA VAL A 193 -8.78 6.31 -1.26
C VAL A 193 -8.95 6.92 -2.65
N THR A 194 -10.20 7.07 -3.09
CA THR A 194 -10.56 7.69 -4.37
C THR A 194 -11.46 8.88 -4.11
N VAL A 195 -11.05 10.06 -4.57
CA VAL A 195 -11.88 11.28 -4.57
C VAL A 195 -12.31 11.54 -6.01
N LEU A 196 -13.60 11.75 -6.22
CA LEU A 196 -14.18 11.96 -7.54
C LEU A 196 -15.31 13.00 -7.51
N SER A 197 -15.56 13.62 -8.66
CA SER A 197 -16.71 14.50 -8.91
C SER A 197 -17.20 14.28 -10.34
N ALA A 198 -18.50 14.18 -10.54
CA ALA A 198 -19.13 13.94 -11.85
C ALA A 198 -18.46 12.78 -12.63
N GLY A 199 -18.12 11.69 -11.96
CA GLY A 199 -17.45 10.53 -12.55
C GLY A 199 -15.98 10.73 -12.94
N LYS A 200 -15.36 11.87 -12.59
CA LYS A 200 -13.94 12.14 -12.84
C LYS A 200 -13.15 11.92 -11.55
N VAL A 201 -12.08 11.16 -11.61
CA VAL A 201 -11.16 10.99 -10.48
C VAL A 201 -10.36 12.27 -10.28
N LEU A 202 -10.44 12.86 -9.11
CA LEU A 202 -9.67 14.03 -8.70
C LEU A 202 -8.39 13.62 -7.99
N LEU A 203 -8.46 12.55 -7.20
CA LEU A 203 -7.32 11.94 -6.51
C LEU A 203 -7.56 10.45 -6.34
N GLN A 204 -6.53 9.64 -6.51
CA GLN A 204 -6.52 8.25 -6.09
C GLN A 204 -5.17 7.91 -5.46
N ARG A 205 -5.19 7.35 -4.24
CA ARG A 205 -4.00 6.97 -3.48
C ARG A 205 -4.23 5.65 -2.78
N THR A 206 -3.17 4.87 -2.66
CA THR A 206 -3.14 3.63 -1.88
C THR A 206 -2.41 3.89 -0.57
N VAL A 207 -3.05 3.49 0.53
CA VAL A 207 -2.50 3.44 1.88
C VAL A 207 -2.11 1.99 2.14
N ALA A 208 -0.88 1.74 2.59
CA ALA A 208 -0.33 0.39 2.81
C ALA A 208 -0.78 -0.22 4.17
N TYR A 209 -2.03 0.02 4.54
CA TYR A 209 -2.68 -0.52 5.73
C TYR A 209 -4.12 -0.90 5.38
N GLY A 210 -4.61 -1.98 5.99
CA GLY A 210 -5.96 -2.49 5.84
C GLY A 210 -6.53 -2.98 7.17
N VAL A 211 -7.30 -4.07 7.14
CA VAL A 211 -7.94 -4.62 8.34
C VAL A 211 -7.28 -5.91 8.88
N GLN A 212 -6.14 -6.33 8.31
CA GLN A 212 -5.48 -7.56 8.72
C GLN A 212 -5.11 -7.54 10.21
N ASP A 213 -4.50 -6.45 10.67
CA ASP A 213 -4.10 -6.31 12.09
C ASP A 213 -5.30 -6.42 13.05
N ALA A 214 -6.48 -5.93 12.62
CA ALA A 214 -7.69 -6.05 13.43
C ALA A 214 -8.22 -7.50 13.46
N ILE A 215 -8.11 -8.23 12.35
CA ILE A 215 -8.46 -9.66 12.26
C ILE A 215 -7.55 -10.46 13.17
N ASP A 216 -6.24 -10.28 13.06
CA ASP A 216 -5.23 -10.98 13.85
C ASP A 216 -5.34 -10.66 15.34
N THR A 217 -5.60 -9.39 15.68
CA THR A 217 -5.84 -8.96 17.07
C THR A 217 -7.11 -9.61 17.65
N MET A 218 -8.16 -9.77 16.85
CA MET A 218 -9.38 -10.47 17.29
C MET A 218 -9.10 -11.93 17.60
N ILE A 219 -8.40 -12.64 16.71
CA ILE A 219 -8.03 -14.04 16.90
C ILE A 219 -7.13 -14.19 18.12
N ALA A 220 -6.09 -13.38 18.23
CA ALA A 220 -5.12 -13.41 19.33
C ALA A 220 -5.74 -13.07 20.69
N SER A 221 -6.86 -12.31 20.72
CA SER A 221 -7.53 -11.94 21.97
C SER A 221 -8.21 -13.12 22.67
N GLY A 222 -8.62 -14.15 21.92
CA GLY A 222 -9.45 -15.28 22.41
C GLY A 222 -10.84 -14.89 22.90
N ALA A 223 -11.13 -13.61 23.08
CA ALA A 223 -12.37 -13.11 23.72
C ALA A 223 -13.65 -13.36 22.91
N TYR A 224 -13.50 -13.56 21.60
CA TYR A 224 -14.63 -13.75 20.68
C TYR A 224 -14.85 -15.20 20.25
N ALA A 225 -14.07 -16.15 20.79
CA ALA A 225 -14.11 -17.57 20.43
C ALA A 225 -13.99 -17.82 18.91
N VAL A 226 -13.13 -17.05 18.24
CA VAL A 226 -12.76 -17.19 16.82
C VAL A 226 -11.30 -17.60 16.73
N ASN A 227 -10.98 -18.56 15.85
CA ASN A 227 -9.64 -19.16 15.77
C ASN A 227 -9.04 -19.05 14.36
N ASP A 228 -9.76 -18.52 13.40
CA ASP A 228 -9.36 -18.40 12.01
C ASP A 228 -9.87 -17.08 11.39
N PRO A 229 -9.23 -16.59 10.33
CA PRO A 229 -9.61 -15.33 9.69
C PRO A 229 -11.04 -15.29 9.16
N MET A 230 -11.59 -16.40 8.67
CA MET A 230 -12.95 -16.46 8.12
C MET A 230 -13.98 -16.23 9.21
N SER A 231 -13.85 -16.93 10.36
CA SER A 231 -14.70 -16.77 11.53
C SER A 231 -14.62 -15.36 12.11
N ALA A 232 -13.41 -14.77 12.13
CA ALA A 232 -13.20 -13.39 12.57
C ALA A 232 -13.93 -12.38 11.67
N VAL A 233 -13.81 -12.51 10.35
CA VAL A 233 -14.51 -11.64 9.39
C VAL A 233 -16.02 -11.80 9.50
N GLU A 234 -16.53 -13.03 9.62
CA GLU A 234 -17.97 -13.25 9.87
C GLU A 234 -18.44 -12.57 11.16
N ARG A 235 -17.64 -12.63 12.21
CA ARG A 235 -17.95 -11.96 13.49
C ARG A 235 -18.00 -10.45 13.31
N PHE A 236 -17.00 -9.83 12.66
CA PHE A 236 -16.99 -8.40 12.35
C PHE A 236 -18.19 -7.97 11.52
N GLN A 237 -18.61 -8.80 10.58
CA GLN A 237 -19.75 -8.49 9.73
C GLN A 237 -21.09 -8.62 10.45
N LYS A 238 -21.25 -9.59 11.36
CA LYS A 238 -22.51 -9.87 12.06
C LYS A 238 -22.70 -8.98 13.29
N LYS A 239 -21.62 -8.67 14.00
CA LYS A 239 -21.61 -7.97 15.29
C LYS A 239 -20.65 -6.80 15.29
N THR A 240 -20.97 -5.77 16.07
CA THR A 240 -20.08 -4.63 16.26
C THR A 240 -18.97 -4.97 17.24
N CYS A 241 -17.75 -5.17 16.71
CA CYS A 241 -16.54 -5.49 17.48
C CYS A 241 -15.54 -4.33 17.54
N LEU A 242 -15.96 -3.13 17.15
CA LEU A 242 -15.17 -1.90 17.14
C LEU A 242 -15.76 -0.88 18.13
N ASN A 243 -14.93 -0.02 18.67
CA ASN A 243 -15.36 1.16 19.41
C ASN A 243 -15.77 2.29 18.47
N ARG A 244 -16.46 3.31 19.00
CA ARG A 244 -16.84 4.51 18.25
C ARG A 244 -15.66 5.39 17.91
N VAL A 245 -14.62 5.36 18.74
CA VAL A 245 -13.40 6.19 18.69
C VAL A 245 -12.18 5.30 18.84
N LEU A 246 -11.00 5.75 18.41
CA LEU A 246 -9.76 4.97 18.49
C LEU A 246 -9.32 4.73 19.94
N HIS A 247 -9.30 5.78 20.74
CA HIS A 247 -8.82 5.71 22.12
C HIS A 247 -9.92 6.10 23.12
N GLN A 248 -9.82 5.54 24.29
CA GLN A 248 -10.75 5.87 25.37
C GLN A 248 -10.53 7.32 25.80
N GLY A 249 -11.56 8.15 25.70
CA GLY A 249 -11.51 9.58 26.00
C GLY A 249 -11.48 10.48 24.78
N ASP A 250 -11.30 9.94 23.57
CA ASP A 250 -11.44 10.71 22.34
C ASP A 250 -12.86 11.28 22.23
N LYS A 251 -12.95 12.48 21.67
CA LYS A 251 -14.24 13.14 21.47
C LYS A 251 -15.07 12.43 20.42
N VAL A 252 -16.31 12.11 20.73
CA VAL A 252 -17.29 11.62 19.76
C VAL A 252 -17.79 12.81 18.95
N TRP A 253 -17.49 12.85 17.65
CA TRP A 253 -17.83 13.95 16.75
C TRP A 253 -19.35 13.97 16.46
N GLU A 254 -20.01 12.82 16.30
CA GLU A 254 -21.45 12.70 16.05
C GLU A 254 -22.14 11.92 17.17
N GLU A 255 -22.64 12.65 18.19
CA GLU A 255 -23.33 12.04 19.34
C GLU A 255 -24.64 11.32 18.96
N ASN A 256 -25.33 11.78 17.91
CA ASN A 256 -26.62 11.25 17.45
C ASN A 256 -26.52 10.14 16.39
N ALA A 257 -25.35 9.57 16.15
CA ALA A 257 -25.14 8.51 15.16
C ALA A 257 -25.76 7.16 15.57
N GLY A 258 -27.04 7.14 15.89
CA GLY A 258 -27.83 5.96 16.20
C GLY A 258 -27.38 5.20 17.47
N ARG A 259 -28.22 4.30 17.94
CA ARG A 259 -27.91 3.46 19.10
C ARG A 259 -26.70 2.60 18.75
N TRP A 260 -25.59 2.79 19.46
CA TRP A 260 -24.45 1.89 19.43
C TRP A 260 -24.87 0.64 20.21
N GLU A 261 -25.14 -0.45 19.53
CA GLU A 261 -25.52 -1.69 20.19
C GLU A 261 -24.26 -2.32 20.80
N ASP A 262 -24.09 -2.12 22.07
CA ASP A 262 -23.07 -2.80 22.87
C ASP A 262 -23.70 -4.06 23.47
N GLU A 263 -23.85 -5.10 22.62
CA GLU A 263 -24.43 -6.38 23.04
C GLU A 263 -23.59 -7.09 24.12
N ASP A 264 -22.32 -6.73 24.23
CA ASP A 264 -21.35 -7.32 25.16
C ASP A 264 -21.02 -6.36 26.33
N ALA A 265 -21.87 -5.36 26.57
CA ALA A 265 -21.71 -4.43 27.69
C ALA A 265 -21.72 -5.20 29.03
N GLY A 266 -20.61 -5.14 29.75
CA GLY A 266 -20.38 -5.82 31.02
C GLY A 266 -19.39 -6.99 30.97
N ASN A 267 -18.96 -7.46 29.79
CA ASN A 267 -17.86 -8.41 29.68
C ASN A 267 -16.53 -7.65 29.57
N VAL A 268 -15.76 -7.66 30.66
CA VAL A 268 -14.48 -6.92 30.76
C VAL A 268 -13.47 -7.40 29.72
N GLU A 269 -13.41 -8.71 29.44
CA GLU A 269 -12.48 -9.32 28.51
C GLU A 269 -12.79 -8.92 27.07
N VAL A 270 -14.06 -8.97 26.68
CA VAL A 270 -14.54 -8.52 25.37
C VAL A 270 -14.34 -7.01 25.19
N THR A 271 -14.57 -6.22 26.24
CA THR A 271 -14.36 -4.77 26.19
C THR A 271 -12.89 -4.42 25.98
N ALA A 272 -11.97 -5.10 26.68
CA ALA A 272 -10.53 -4.92 26.50
C ALA A 272 -10.06 -5.38 25.11
N ALA A 273 -10.57 -6.50 24.60
CA ALA A 273 -10.29 -7.00 23.26
C ALA A 273 -10.77 -6.00 22.19
N ARG A 274 -12.00 -5.49 22.31
CA ARG A 274 -12.57 -4.48 21.41
C ARG A 274 -11.70 -3.21 21.34
N GLN A 275 -11.17 -2.77 22.47
CA GLN A 275 -10.28 -1.61 22.53
C GLN A 275 -9.00 -1.86 21.77
N LYS A 276 -8.35 -3.01 21.95
CA LYS A 276 -7.12 -3.40 21.23
C LYS A 276 -7.37 -3.53 19.72
N ILE A 277 -8.47 -4.18 19.33
CA ILE A 277 -8.89 -4.34 17.93
C ILE A 277 -9.12 -2.97 17.28
N THR A 278 -9.78 -2.05 17.98
CA THR A 278 -10.02 -0.71 17.43
C THR A 278 -8.72 0.07 17.29
N ALA A 279 -7.84 0.00 18.29
CA ALA A 279 -6.54 0.67 18.26
C ALA A 279 -5.63 0.13 17.14
N SER A 280 -5.71 -1.16 16.77
CA SER A 280 -4.93 -1.72 15.66
C SER A 280 -5.27 -1.10 14.28
N LEU A 281 -6.41 -0.40 14.16
CA LEU A 281 -6.79 0.34 12.95
C LEU A 281 -6.21 1.76 12.88
N GLU A 282 -5.47 2.21 13.89
CA GLU A 282 -4.90 3.56 13.92
C GLU A 282 -4.01 3.87 12.71
N PRO A 283 -3.05 3.00 12.29
CA PRO A 283 -2.20 3.27 11.12
C PRO A 283 -3.02 3.45 9.84
N LEU A 284 -4.10 2.67 9.67
CA LEU A 284 -5.03 2.81 8.55
C LEU A 284 -5.71 4.18 8.57
N ILE A 285 -6.28 4.57 9.71
CA ILE A 285 -7.06 5.82 9.85
C ILE A 285 -6.14 7.04 9.67
N VAL A 286 -4.95 7.02 10.28
CA VAL A 286 -3.92 8.07 10.09
C VAL A 286 -3.49 8.15 8.62
N GLY A 287 -3.28 7.01 7.96
CA GLY A 287 -2.95 6.96 6.54
C GLY A 287 -4.03 7.60 5.66
N VAL A 288 -5.31 7.30 5.93
CA VAL A 288 -6.45 7.91 5.22
C VAL A 288 -6.54 9.40 5.51
N SER A 289 -6.38 9.83 6.77
CA SER A 289 -6.39 11.25 7.16
C SER A 289 -5.35 12.05 6.38
N ARG A 290 -4.11 11.55 6.26
CA ARG A 290 -3.06 12.20 5.45
C ARG A 290 -3.43 12.38 3.97
N VAL A 291 -4.16 11.42 3.38
CA VAL A 291 -4.64 11.55 2.00
C VAL A 291 -5.71 12.64 1.89
N ILE A 292 -6.57 12.76 2.90
CA ILE A 292 -7.60 13.80 3.00
C ILE A 292 -6.93 15.18 3.14
N ASP A 293 -6.01 15.34 4.06
CA ASP A 293 -5.27 16.59 4.29
C ASP A 293 -4.52 17.02 3.02
N PHE A 294 -3.93 16.07 2.31
CA PHE A 294 -3.28 16.32 1.02
C PHE A 294 -4.28 16.82 -0.04
N TYR A 295 -5.48 16.25 -0.08
CA TYR A 295 -6.52 16.72 -1.01
C TYR A 295 -7.04 18.11 -0.62
N ASP A 296 -7.44 18.30 0.63
CA ASP A 296 -8.05 19.52 1.16
C ASP A 296 -7.09 20.72 1.04
N SER A 297 -5.76 20.51 1.29
CA SER A 297 -4.75 21.57 1.15
C SER A 297 -4.58 22.10 -0.27
N ARG A 298 -4.97 21.33 -1.30
CA ARG A 298 -4.81 21.68 -2.71
C ARG A 298 -6.12 22.04 -3.41
N ASN A 299 -7.25 21.73 -2.79
CA ASN A 299 -8.58 21.83 -3.38
C ASN A 299 -9.58 22.50 -2.41
N SER A 300 -9.15 23.56 -1.73
CA SER A 300 -9.97 24.26 -0.73
C SER A 300 -11.32 24.76 -1.29
N GLU A 301 -11.39 25.07 -2.58
CA GLU A 301 -12.60 25.49 -3.27
C GLU A 301 -13.56 24.33 -3.60
N ASN A 302 -13.07 23.08 -3.57
CA ASN A 302 -13.82 21.87 -3.87
C ASN A 302 -13.73 20.85 -2.72
N PRO A 303 -14.33 21.13 -1.55
CA PRO A 303 -14.24 20.27 -0.39
C PRO A 303 -14.97 18.94 -0.60
N ILE A 304 -14.52 17.90 0.09
CA ILE A 304 -15.19 16.60 0.09
C ILE A 304 -16.54 16.72 0.80
N GLU A 305 -17.64 16.51 0.07
CA GLU A 305 -19.01 16.65 0.59
C GLU A 305 -19.61 15.30 1.02
N LYS A 306 -19.21 14.21 0.39
CA LYS A 306 -19.70 12.87 0.69
C LYS A 306 -18.53 11.92 0.92
N SER A 307 -18.66 11.01 1.88
CA SER A 307 -17.63 10.01 2.16
C SER A 307 -18.25 8.64 2.36
N TYR A 308 -17.62 7.63 1.77
CA TYR A 308 -18.08 6.25 1.83
C TYR A 308 -16.92 5.31 2.16
N VAL A 309 -17.22 4.24 2.92
CA VAL A 309 -16.34 3.07 3.09
C VAL A 309 -16.89 1.88 2.33
N THR A 310 -16.02 1.07 1.77
CA THR A 310 -16.36 -0.15 1.03
C THR A 310 -15.20 -1.16 1.13
N GLY A 311 -15.27 -2.27 0.42
CA GLY A 311 -14.30 -3.35 0.52
C GLY A 311 -14.57 -4.26 1.72
N LEU A 312 -13.60 -5.10 2.07
CA LEU A 312 -13.72 -6.04 3.19
C LEU A 312 -13.98 -5.28 4.50
N GLY A 313 -13.11 -4.33 4.85
CA GLY A 313 -13.25 -3.53 6.07
C GLY A 313 -14.50 -2.65 6.08
N GLY A 314 -14.91 -2.13 4.92
CA GLY A 314 -16.17 -1.39 4.80
C GLY A 314 -17.42 -2.24 5.08
N SER A 315 -17.30 -3.56 5.01
CA SER A 315 -18.38 -4.51 5.38
C SER A 315 -18.47 -4.78 6.88
N PHE A 316 -17.48 -4.35 7.68
CA PHE A 316 -17.47 -4.57 9.13
C PHE A 316 -18.49 -3.68 9.83
N SER A 317 -19.24 -4.28 10.76
CA SER A 317 -20.23 -3.55 11.56
C SER A 317 -19.54 -2.49 12.43
N GLY A 318 -19.97 -1.24 12.31
CA GLY A 318 -19.39 -0.12 13.05
C GLY A 318 -18.26 0.64 12.35
N MET A 319 -17.66 0.11 11.26
CA MET A 319 -16.53 0.75 10.57
C MET A 319 -16.87 2.17 10.09
N SER A 320 -18.02 2.37 9.44
CA SER A 320 -18.44 3.70 8.98
C SER A 320 -18.59 4.71 10.11
N LYS A 321 -19.02 4.26 11.29
CA LYS A 321 -19.17 5.11 12.48
C LYS A 321 -17.82 5.47 13.10
N LEU A 322 -16.90 4.50 13.18
CA LEU A 322 -15.52 4.75 13.62
C LEU A 322 -14.86 5.80 12.72
N PHE A 323 -14.94 5.60 11.41
CA PHE A 323 -14.39 6.57 10.45
C PHE A 323 -15.07 7.94 10.53
N THR A 324 -16.40 7.99 10.79
CA THR A 324 -17.11 9.26 11.00
C THR A 324 -16.53 10.05 12.15
N ASN A 325 -16.25 9.41 13.27
CA ASN A 325 -15.69 10.08 14.45
C ASN A 325 -14.22 10.46 14.25
N CYS A 326 -13.41 9.54 13.70
CA CYS A 326 -11.97 9.79 13.53
C CYS A 326 -11.64 10.83 12.44
N LEU A 327 -12.47 10.93 11.39
CA LEU A 327 -12.26 11.88 10.29
C LEU A 327 -13.11 13.16 10.44
N GLU A 328 -13.90 13.28 11.50
CA GLU A 328 -14.80 14.40 11.78
C GLU A 328 -15.70 14.76 10.58
N ARG A 329 -16.19 13.74 9.86
CA ARG A 329 -17.09 13.87 8.71
C ARG A 329 -17.99 12.67 8.56
N LYS A 330 -19.21 12.86 8.05
CA LYS A 330 -20.15 11.75 7.84
C LYS A 330 -19.60 10.76 6.83
N VAL A 331 -19.41 9.50 7.26
CA VAL A 331 -18.96 8.40 6.43
C VAL A 331 -20.04 7.32 6.39
N HIS A 332 -20.50 6.96 5.19
CA HIS A 332 -21.51 5.94 4.96
C HIS A 332 -20.88 4.66 4.40
N THR A 333 -21.58 3.53 4.51
CA THR A 333 -21.18 2.31 3.80
C THR A 333 -21.69 2.39 2.37
N LEU A 334 -20.81 2.17 1.38
CA LEU A 334 -21.21 2.08 -0.03
C LEU A 334 -21.83 0.69 -0.26
N SER A 335 -23.14 0.63 -0.29
CA SER A 335 -23.91 -0.62 -0.45
C SER A 335 -24.77 -0.65 -1.73
N ASP A 336 -25.07 0.51 -2.30
CA ASP A 336 -25.95 0.62 -3.47
C ASP A 336 -25.15 0.62 -4.77
N MET A 337 -25.24 -0.49 -5.50
CA MET A 337 -24.62 -0.70 -6.81
C MET A 337 -25.63 -1.26 -7.81
N GLU A 338 -26.93 -1.24 -7.47
CA GLU A 338 -27.98 -1.92 -8.24
C GLU A 338 -28.22 -1.33 -9.61
N ASP A 339 -27.96 -0.04 -9.76
CA ASP A 339 -28.10 0.63 -11.05
C ASP A 339 -27.16 0.06 -12.12
N LYS A 340 -26.00 -0.46 -11.70
CA LYS A 340 -24.95 -0.98 -12.57
C LYS A 340 -24.91 -2.48 -12.68
N ILE A 341 -25.23 -3.18 -11.59
CA ILE A 341 -25.09 -4.63 -11.46
C ILE A 341 -26.39 -5.22 -10.95
N GLY A 342 -26.91 -6.18 -11.70
CA GLY A 342 -28.12 -6.92 -11.30
C GLY A 342 -27.81 -7.91 -10.16
N MET A 343 -28.44 -7.72 -9.00
CA MET A 343 -28.26 -8.57 -7.84
C MET A 343 -29.61 -9.12 -7.35
N SER A 344 -29.66 -10.41 -6.99
CA SER A 344 -30.82 -11.00 -6.30
C SER A 344 -30.86 -10.56 -4.83
N LYS A 345 -32.03 -10.69 -4.19
CA LYS A 345 -32.17 -10.38 -2.75
C LYS A 345 -31.18 -11.18 -1.89
N ALA A 346 -30.95 -12.45 -2.24
CA ALA A 346 -30.00 -13.31 -1.53
C ALA A 346 -28.57 -12.79 -1.63
N ILE A 347 -28.13 -12.28 -2.81
CA ILE A 347 -26.79 -11.72 -2.98
C ILE A 347 -26.65 -10.38 -2.25
N ARG A 348 -27.71 -9.57 -2.18
CA ARG A 348 -27.67 -8.32 -1.40
C ARG A 348 -27.44 -8.57 0.10
N SER A 349 -27.97 -9.67 0.63
CA SER A 349 -27.73 -10.03 2.04
C SER A 349 -26.31 -10.49 2.34
N THR A 350 -25.48 -10.79 1.33
CA THR A 350 -24.07 -11.21 1.48
C THR A 350 -23.08 -10.06 1.55
N ARG A 351 -23.54 -8.83 1.81
CA ARG A 351 -22.70 -7.62 1.90
C ARG A 351 -21.83 -7.39 0.66
N PRO A 352 -22.45 -7.03 -0.48
CA PRO A 352 -21.77 -6.91 -1.78
C PRO A 352 -20.61 -5.91 -1.79
N ALA A 353 -20.53 -4.99 -0.84
CA ALA A 353 -19.40 -4.09 -0.66
C ALA A 353 -18.06 -4.82 -0.54
N ALA A 354 -18.02 -5.99 0.10
CA ALA A 354 -16.83 -6.81 0.26
C ALA A 354 -16.29 -7.35 -1.08
N TYR A 355 -17.14 -7.45 -2.11
CA TYR A 355 -16.80 -7.98 -3.43
C TYR A 355 -16.66 -6.89 -4.51
N ILE A 356 -16.51 -5.63 -4.11
CA ILE A 356 -16.57 -4.49 -5.05
C ILE A 356 -15.55 -4.58 -6.20
N SER A 357 -14.35 -5.13 -5.94
CA SER A 357 -13.34 -5.38 -6.97
C SER A 357 -13.84 -6.40 -8.00
N CYS A 358 -14.35 -7.55 -7.54
CA CYS A 358 -14.89 -8.57 -8.42
C CYS A 358 -16.07 -8.03 -9.24
N LEU A 359 -16.95 -7.22 -8.63
CA LEU A 359 -18.11 -6.64 -9.28
C LEU A 359 -17.73 -5.61 -10.35
N GLY A 360 -16.72 -4.79 -10.07
CA GLY A 360 -16.27 -3.74 -10.98
C GLY A 360 -15.46 -4.26 -12.17
N ALA A 361 -14.69 -5.31 -11.98
CA ALA A 361 -13.79 -5.88 -12.98
C ALA A 361 -14.49 -6.32 -14.27
N VAL A 362 -15.77 -6.72 -14.21
CA VAL A 362 -16.51 -7.15 -15.40
C VAL A 362 -17.08 -5.99 -16.23
N LEU A 363 -17.13 -4.77 -15.68
CA LEU A 363 -17.70 -3.60 -16.35
C LEU A 363 -16.79 -3.07 -17.47
N ALA A 364 -15.52 -2.84 -17.17
CA ALA A 364 -14.50 -2.48 -18.14
C ALA A 364 -13.10 -2.78 -17.56
N PRO A 365 -12.62 -4.02 -17.62
CA PRO A 365 -11.31 -4.38 -17.12
C PRO A 365 -10.20 -3.65 -17.88
N VAL A 366 -9.05 -3.48 -17.24
CA VAL A 366 -7.83 -2.94 -17.87
C VAL A 366 -7.44 -3.77 -19.10
N GLY A 367 -7.75 -5.08 -19.08
CA GLY A 367 -7.55 -5.96 -20.22
C GLY A 367 -6.09 -6.33 -20.47
N LEU A 368 -5.27 -6.36 -19.41
CA LEU A 368 -3.92 -6.90 -19.49
C LEU A 368 -4.00 -8.36 -19.92
N ILE A 369 -3.42 -8.68 -21.05
CA ILE A 369 -3.34 -10.04 -21.60
C ILE A 369 -1.99 -10.18 -22.24
N ASP A 370 -1.25 -11.22 -21.89
CA ASP A 370 -0.09 -11.61 -22.69
C ASP A 370 -0.54 -12.17 -24.04
N LYS A 371 -0.39 -11.37 -25.09
CA LYS A 371 -0.74 -11.77 -26.46
C LYS A 371 0.12 -12.95 -26.98
N SER A 372 1.21 -13.29 -26.31
CA SER A 372 2.05 -14.43 -26.68
C SER A 372 1.38 -15.77 -26.35
N THR A 373 0.56 -15.82 -25.32
CA THR A 373 -0.18 -17.02 -24.88
C THR A 373 -1.46 -17.29 -25.70
N GLN A 374 -1.97 -16.32 -26.45
CA GLN A 374 -3.22 -16.47 -27.24
C GLN A 374 -3.05 -17.09 -28.64
N LYS A 375 -1.84 -17.38 -29.09
CA LYS A 375 -1.60 -17.90 -30.44
C LYS A 375 -1.96 -19.38 -30.67
N SER A 376 -2.64 -20.04 -29.74
CA SER A 376 -3.07 -21.44 -29.92
C SER A 376 -4.58 -21.67 -30.10
N LYS A 377 -5.33 -20.66 -30.57
CA LYS A 377 -6.73 -20.88 -30.96
C LYS A 377 -6.95 -20.47 -32.41
N GLY A 378 -7.07 -21.46 -33.30
CA GLY A 378 -7.56 -21.22 -34.61
C GLY A 378 -7.31 -22.30 -35.64
N LEU A 379 -7.82 -23.50 -35.44
CA LEU A 379 -8.19 -24.39 -36.56
C LEU A 379 -9.71 -24.50 -36.55
N THR A 380 -10.37 -23.63 -37.31
CA THR A 380 -11.76 -23.77 -37.65
C THR A 380 -11.91 -24.95 -38.64
N VAL A 381 -12.57 -26.00 -38.19
CA VAL A 381 -12.99 -27.09 -39.05
C VAL A 381 -14.08 -26.59 -39.99
N VAL A 382 -13.76 -26.49 -41.29
CA VAL A 382 -14.74 -26.28 -42.33
C VAL A 382 -15.41 -27.63 -42.65
N SER A 383 -16.72 -27.69 -42.43
CA SER A 383 -17.54 -28.84 -42.72
C SER A 383 -17.85 -28.95 -44.22
N GLY A 384 -17.58 -30.12 -44.80
CA GLY A 384 -18.27 -30.61 -45.96
C GLY A 384 -17.46 -30.71 -47.24
N THR A 385 -16.87 -31.87 -47.54
CA THR A 385 -16.91 -32.59 -48.82
C THR A 385 -16.12 -33.92 -48.69
N ASN A 386 -16.60 -34.98 -49.31
CA ASN A 386 -16.06 -36.34 -49.24
C ASN A 386 -14.62 -36.45 -49.76
N TYR A 387 -13.69 -36.66 -48.86
CA TYR A 387 -12.26 -36.87 -49.17
C TYR A 387 -11.68 -38.03 -48.41
N THR A 388 -12.03 -39.25 -48.74
CA THR A 388 -11.40 -40.45 -48.15
C THR A 388 -9.90 -40.55 -48.48
N PHE A 389 -9.44 -39.99 -49.61
CA PHE A 389 -8.01 -39.94 -49.94
C PHE A 389 -7.24 -38.82 -49.21
N VAL A 390 -7.88 -37.68 -49.03
CA VAL A 390 -7.26 -36.54 -48.30
C VAL A 390 -7.17 -36.81 -46.81
N SER A 391 -8.13 -37.55 -46.23
CA SER A 391 -8.09 -37.90 -44.80
C SER A 391 -6.93 -38.85 -44.44
N VAL A 392 -6.59 -39.80 -45.33
CA VAL A 392 -5.44 -40.68 -45.12
C VAL A 392 -4.13 -39.91 -45.27
N ALA A 393 -4.01 -39.01 -46.23
CA ALA A 393 -2.83 -38.17 -46.40
C ALA A 393 -2.62 -37.21 -45.20
N VAL A 394 -3.69 -36.62 -44.65
CA VAL A 394 -3.66 -35.77 -43.46
C VAL A 394 -3.30 -36.58 -42.21
N LEU A 395 -3.77 -37.82 -42.11
CA LEU A 395 -3.42 -38.73 -40.97
C LEU A 395 -1.95 -39.11 -41.01
N VAL A 396 -1.39 -39.47 -42.20
CA VAL A 396 0.03 -39.76 -42.36
C VAL A 396 0.89 -38.50 -42.07
N LEU A 397 0.49 -37.36 -42.57
CA LEU A 397 1.17 -36.08 -42.28
C LEU A 397 1.11 -35.73 -40.78
N GLY A 398 -0.03 -36.00 -40.14
CA GLY A 398 -0.23 -35.83 -38.68
C GLY A 398 0.70 -36.74 -37.87
N VAL A 399 0.86 -37.97 -38.28
CA VAL A 399 1.80 -38.91 -37.61
C VAL A 399 3.26 -38.45 -37.77
N ILE A 400 3.66 -38.04 -38.98
CA ILE A 400 5.03 -37.51 -39.21
C ILE A 400 5.27 -36.24 -38.39
N LEU A 401 4.29 -35.34 -38.33
CA LEU A 401 4.38 -34.12 -37.54
C LEU A 401 4.46 -34.43 -36.04
N SER A 402 3.72 -35.44 -35.56
CA SER A 402 3.74 -35.89 -34.17
C SER A 402 5.12 -36.47 -33.77
N ILE A 403 5.74 -37.25 -34.67
CA ILE A 403 7.08 -37.79 -34.47
C ILE A 403 8.13 -36.67 -34.45
N ALA A 404 8.01 -35.68 -35.34
CA ALA A 404 8.88 -34.52 -35.38
C ALA A 404 8.71 -33.64 -34.11
N MET A 405 7.49 -33.46 -33.64
CA MET A 405 7.23 -32.77 -32.35
C MET A 405 7.77 -33.55 -31.15
N ALA A 406 7.62 -34.86 -31.13
CA ALA A 406 8.19 -35.69 -30.08
C ALA A 406 9.74 -35.62 -30.06
N ALA A 407 10.37 -35.63 -31.22
CA ALA A 407 11.83 -35.49 -31.33
C ALA A 407 12.30 -34.09 -30.85
N THR A 408 11.59 -33.04 -31.23
CA THR A 408 11.92 -31.68 -30.74
C THR A 408 11.64 -31.52 -29.25
N SER A 409 10.62 -32.17 -28.70
CA SER A 409 10.33 -32.18 -27.28
C SER A 409 11.42 -32.91 -26.47
N VAL A 410 11.91 -34.05 -26.99
CA VAL A 410 13.02 -34.79 -26.34
C VAL A 410 14.31 -33.96 -26.39
N THR A 411 14.62 -33.30 -27.51
CA THR A 411 15.82 -32.46 -27.59
C THR A 411 15.75 -31.24 -26.68
N ARG A 412 14.55 -30.61 -26.56
CA ARG A 412 14.31 -29.52 -25.61
C ARG A 412 14.40 -30.00 -24.15
N TYR A 413 13.85 -31.19 -23.86
CA TYR A 413 13.94 -31.78 -22.53
C TYR A 413 15.38 -32.05 -22.14
N LEU A 414 16.19 -32.66 -23.03
CA LEU A 414 17.61 -32.90 -22.78
C LEU A 414 18.41 -31.60 -22.64
N GLY A 415 18.08 -30.59 -23.44
CA GLY A 415 18.63 -29.23 -23.32
C GLY A 415 18.31 -28.59 -21.99
N ASN A 416 17.06 -28.67 -21.55
CA ASN A 416 16.62 -28.12 -20.25
C ASN A 416 17.26 -28.87 -19.06
N VAL A 417 17.42 -30.20 -19.15
CA VAL A 417 18.12 -30.99 -18.13
C VAL A 417 19.59 -30.56 -18.04
N ALA A 418 20.28 -30.42 -19.18
CA ALA A 418 21.67 -29.96 -19.21
C ALA A 418 21.80 -28.53 -18.67
N GLN A 419 20.84 -27.65 -18.99
CA GLN A 419 20.80 -26.26 -18.49
C GLN A 419 20.50 -26.23 -17.00
N ASN A 420 19.62 -27.09 -16.49
CA ASN A 420 19.35 -27.21 -15.06
C ASN A 420 20.56 -27.67 -14.27
N VAL A 421 21.29 -28.69 -14.80
CA VAL A 421 22.54 -29.14 -14.18
C VAL A 421 23.59 -28.01 -14.16
N TYR A 422 23.72 -27.28 -15.28
CA TYR A 422 24.62 -26.14 -15.35
C TYR A 422 24.22 -25.06 -14.33
N LEU A 423 22.93 -24.71 -14.26
CA LEU A 423 22.41 -23.71 -13.31
C LEU A 423 22.58 -24.16 -11.86
N GLN A 424 22.35 -25.46 -11.56
CA GLN A 424 22.58 -26.01 -10.21
C GLN A 424 24.05 -25.90 -9.80
N ASN A 425 24.97 -26.24 -10.71
CA ASN A 425 26.39 -26.06 -10.45
C ASN A 425 26.75 -24.57 -10.23
N ARG A 426 26.14 -23.66 -11.02
CA ARG A 426 26.37 -22.23 -10.87
C ARG A 426 25.81 -21.69 -9.56
N VAL A 427 24.65 -22.20 -9.12
CA VAL A 427 24.07 -21.86 -7.80
C VAL A 427 24.97 -22.37 -6.68
N GLN A 428 25.53 -23.58 -6.80
CA GLN A 428 26.49 -24.08 -5.82
C GLN A 428 27.79 -23.29 -5.76
N GLU A 429 28.30 -22.81 -6.92
CA GLU A 429 29.47 -21.94 -6.96
C GLU A 429 29.20 -20.56 -6.30
N LEU A 430 27.96 -20.08 -6.35
CA LEU A 430 27.56 -18.80 -5.78
C LEU A 430 27.10 -18.88 -4.31
N GLN A 431 26.88 -20.09 -3.77
CA GLN A 431 26.49 -20.26 -2.35
C GLN A 431 27.46 -19.58 -1.36
N PRO A 432 28.79 -19.63 -1.55
CA PRO A 432 29.70 -18.90 -0.64
C PRO A 432 29.52 -17.39 -0.71
N ALA A 433 29.25 -16.85 -1.90
CA ALA A 433 28.98 -15.41 -2.07
C ALA A 433 27.64 -15.01 -1.44
N GLN A 434 26.64 -15.87 -1.54
CA GLN A 434 25.33 -15.68 -0.87
C GLN A 434 25.49 -15.67 0.65
N ALA A 435 26.33 -16.57 1.20
CA ALA A 435 26.60 -16.60 2.64
C ALA A 435 27.26 -15.29 3.11
N VAL A 436 28.29 -14.82 2.38
CA VAL A 436 28.96 -13.55 2.69
C VAL A 436 27.99 -12.37 2.58
N TYR A 437 27.11 -12.37 1.60
CA TYR A 437 26.10 -11.33 1.44
C TYR A 437 25.08 -11.33 2.58
N ASN A 438 24.64 -12.50 3.01
CA ASN A 438 23.74 -12.65 4.16
C ASN A 438 24.41 -12.20 5.48
N ASP A 439 25.70 -12.53 5.64
CA ASP A 439 26.49 -12.06 6.80
C ASP A 439 26.67 -10.54 6.79
N TYR A 440 26.86 -9.94 5.60
CA TYR A 440 26.91 -8.50 5.44
C TYR A 440 25.57 -7.84 5.84
N LEU A 441 24.44 -8.35 5.33
CA LEU A 441 23.12 -7.83 5.69
C LEU A 441 22.83 -7.99 7.20
N ALA A 442 23.28 -9.09 7.80
CA ALA A 442 23.13 -9.30 9.24
C ALA A 442 24.00 -8.31 10.05
N ALA A 443 25.20 -8.02 9.57
CA ALA A 443 26.10 -7.02 10.18
C ALA A 443 25.55 -5.59 10.01
N GLU A 444 25.02 -5.25 8.83
CA GLU A 444 24.38 -3.97 8.54
C GLU A 444 23.16 -3.74 9.46
N ALA A 445 22.28 -4.73 9.59
CA ALA A 445 21.13 -4.65 10.50
C ALA A 445 21.53 -4.52 11.98
N GLN A 446 22.66 -5.12 12.38
CA GLN A 446 23.21 -4.92 13.71
C GLN A 446 23.81 -3.53 13.88
N TYR A 447 24.51 -3.02 12.88
CA TYR A 447 25.07 -1.67 12.88
C TYR A 447 23.96 -0.62 13.01
N ASP A 448 22.90 -0.72 12.21
CA ASP A 448 21.75 0.17 12.28
C ASP A 448 21.09 0.13 13.66
N LYS A 449 20.95 -1.06 14.24
CA LYS A 449 20.42 -1.23 15.59
C LYS A 449 21.30 -0.56 16.65
N TYR A 450 22.63 -0.69 16.53
CA TYR A 450 23.55 -0.04 17.47
C TYR A 450 23.59 1.48 17.28
N THR A 451 23.51 1.96 16.04
CA THR A 451 23.42 3.39 15.73
C THR A 451 22.12 3.99 16.28
N TYR A 452 21.01 3.27 16.11
CA TYR A 452 19.73 3.68 16.72
C TYR A 452 19.79 3.70 18.26
N LEU A 453 20.35 2.66 18.86
CA LEU A 453 20.52 2.59 20.32
C LEU A 453 21.48 3.69 20.82
N TYR A 454 22.54 3.97 20.08
CA TYR A 454 23.48 5.05 20.40
C TYR A 454 22.79 6.42 20.35
N ALA A 455 22.05 6.69 19.27
CA ALA A 455 21.25 7.91 19.15
C ALA A 455 20.17 8.03 20.25
N TYR A 456 19.58 6.90 20.66
CA TYR A 456 18.59 6.87 21.75
C TYR A 456 19.21 7.05 23.14
N THR A 457 20.48 6.67 23.32
CA THR A 457 21.20 6.83 24.59
C THR A 457 21.89 8.19 24.73
N GLN A 458 22.04 8.95 23.63
CA GLN A 458 22.45 10.35 23.69
C GLN A 458 21.33 11.17 24.35
N THR A 459 21.47 11.44 25.61
CA THR A 459 20.51 12.27 26.33
C THR A 459 20.89 13.75 26.17
N PRO A 460 19.90 14.69 26.22
CA PRO A 460 20.19 16.13 26.22
C PRO A 460 21.19 16.57 27.31
N ASN A 461 21.42 15.73 28.31
CA ASN A 461 22.37 15.98 29.37
C ASN A 461 23.85 15.91 28.94
N GLU A 462 24.19 15.19 27.87
CA GLU A 462 25.59 15.08 27.41
C GLU A 462 26.06 16.41 26.82
N ASN A 463 25.26 17.03 25.96
CA ASN A 463 25.54 18.35 25.41
C ASN A 463 25.62 19.42 26.52
N LEU A 464 24.75 19.33 27.51
CA LEU A 464 24.77 20.21 28.68
C LEU A 464 26.03 20.02 29.53
N VAL A 465 26.48 18.78 29.76
CA VAL A 465 27.69 18.47 30.51
C VAL A 465 28.92 19.00 29.80
N GLU A 466 29.01 18.83 28.48
CA GLU A 466 30.13 19.35 27.70
C GLU A 466 30.15 20.88 27.71
N PHE A 467 29.01 21.52 27.54
CA PHE A 467 28.87 22.98 27.66
C PHE A 467 29.30 23.47 29.04
N ILE A 468 28.87 22.84 30.12
CA ILE A 468 29.25 23.26 31.51
C ILE A 468 30.75 23.10 31.70
N ASN A 469 31.35 21.99 31.29
CA ASN A 469 32.79 21.75 31.42
C ASN A 469 33.61 22.78 30.64
N GLU A 470 33.18 23.15 29.44
CA GLU A 470 33.85 24.18 28.65
C GLU A 470 33.64 25.57 29.29
N LEU A 471 32.43 25.85 29.78
CA LEU A 471 32.11 27.11 30.46
C LEU A 471 32.96 27.32 31.71
N GLU A 472 33.16 26.31 32.54
CA GLU A 472 34.01 26.38 33.76
C GLU A 472 35.46 26.73 33.43
N GLN A 473 35.97 26.35 32.26
CA GLN A 473 37.37 26.62 31.89
C GLN A 473 37.61 28.06 31.41
N ILE A 474 36.57 28.75 30.92
CA ILE A 474 36.70 30.07 30.30
C ILE A 474 36.14 31.22 31.13
N LEU A 475 35.47 30.92 32.23
CA LEU A 475 34.83 31.94 33.06
C LEU A 475 35.81 32.69 33.98
N PRO A 476 35.64 34.02 34.13
CA PRO A 476 36.37 34.79 35.16
C PRO A 476 35.79 34.56 36.55
N ASP A 477 36.62 34.75 37.61
CA ASP A 477 36.20 34.60 39.01
C ASP A 477 35.04 35.53 39.43
N SER A 478 34.72 36.57 38.63
CA SER A 478 33.65 37.53 38.86
C SER A 478 32.36 37.24 38.08
N PHE A 479 32.18 36.03 37.60
CA PHE A 479 31.00 35.61 36.83
C PHE A 479 29.90 35.08 37.77
N TYR A 480 28.72 35.69 37.70
CA TYR A 480 27.54 35.26 38.45
C TYR A 480 26.40 34.93 37.51
N THR A 481 25.85 33.72 37.60
CA THR A 481 24.68 33.30 36.86
C THR A 481 23.41 33.68 37.63
N ASN A 482 22.56 34.54 37.05
CA ASN A 482 21.29 34.94 37.68
C ASN A 482 20.18 33.93 37.39
N SER A 483 20.15 33.41 36.16
CA SER A 483 19.24 32.35 35.74
C SER A 483 19.91 31.49 34.67
N PHE A 484 19.57 30.21 34.65
CA PHE A 484 20.04 29.26 33.67
C PHE A 484 18.90 28.29 33.31
N SER A 485 18.69 28.06 32.06
CA SER A 485 17.80 27.03 31.54
C SER A 485 18.44 26.35 30.33
N SER A 486 18.21 25.06 30.19
CA SER A 486 18.66 24.24 29.07
C SER A 486 17.51 23.35 28.65
N ASP A 487 17.35 23.16 27.35
CA ASP A 487 16.44 22.21 26.75
C ASP A 487 17.16 21.35 25.69
N GLN A 488 16.43 20.62 24.86
CA GLN A 488 17.00 19.76 23.82
C GLN A 488 17.69 20.54 22.69
N THR A 489 17.42 21.82 22.56
CA THR A 489 17.89 22.64 21.44
C THR A 489 19.05 23.55 21.81
N GLY A 490 19.19 23.92 23.09
CA GLY A 490 20.25 24.84 23.50
C GLY A 490 20.12 25.34 24.91
N ILE A 491 20.77 26.47 25.17
CA ILE A 491 20.85 27.11 26.49
C ILE A 491 20.28 28.52 26.45
N SER A 492 19.77 28.95 27.58
CA SER A 492 19.44 30.36 27.85
C SER A 492 19.88 30.71 29.25
N MET A 493 20.71 31.74 29.43
CA MET A 493 21.16 32.19 30.74
C MET A 493 21.25 33.70 30.82
N SER A 494 21.06 34.21 32.04
CA SER A 494 21.30 35.59 32.39
C SER A 494 22.47 35.65 33.37
N VAL A 495 23.44 36.49 33.03
CA VAL A 495 24.72 36.55 33.76
C VAL A 495 25.11 37.95 34.15
N THR A 496 25.82 38.10 35.24
CA THR A 496 26.37 39.39 35.72
C THR A 496 27.88 39.25 35.91
N VAL A 497 28.64 40.23 35.43
CA VAL A 497 30.10 40.30 35.56
C VAL A 497 30.55 41.69 36.00
N GLU A 498 31.70 41.78 36.67
CA GLU A 498 32.25 43.06 37.12
C GLU A 498 32.90 43.84 35.98
N GLY A 499 32.26 44.93 35.55
CA GLY A 499 32.78 45.90 34.59
C GLY A 499 32.68 45.51 33.12
N LYS A 500 32.69 46.51 32.27
CA LYS A 500 32.52 46.37 30.79
C LYS A 500 33.61 45.55 30.11
N ALA A 501 34.86 45.63 30.64
CA ALA A 501 35.97 44.90 30.05
C ALA A 501 35.84 43.38 30.32
N ALA A 502 35.37 42.98 31.53
CA ALA A 502 35.07 41.58 31.82
C ALA A 502 33.88 41.08 31.01
N ALA A 503 32.83 41.88 30.85
CA ALA A 503 31.68 41.53 30.02
C ALA A 503 32.10 41.28 28.55
N ALA A 504 32.91 42.15 27.97
CA ALA A 504 33.40 41.98 26.60
C ALA A 504 34.23 40.71 26.43
N ARG A 505 35.10 40.37 27.36
CA ARG A 505 35.92 39.14 27.34
C ARG A 505 35.03 37.91 27.47
N THR A 506 34.10 37.92 28.41
CA THR A 506 33.19 36.80 28.63
C THR A 506 32.35 36.52 27.38
N ILE A 507 31.81 37.57 26.74
CA ILE A 507 31.07 37.45 25.49
C ILE A 507 31.92 36.85 24.36
N LEU A 508 33.18 37.31 24.23
CA LEU A 508 34.11 36.77 23.22
C LEU A 508 34.44 35.29 23.51
N ASN A 509 34.67 34.93 24.75
CA ASN A 509 34.98 33.56 25.13
C ASN A 509 33.79 32.64 24.82
N ILE A 510 32.57 33.04 25.22
CA ILE A 510 31.37 32.25 24.97
C ILE A 510 31.08 32.09 23.47
N ARG A 511 31.31 33.09 22.63
CA ARG A 511 31.18 32.99 21.20
C ARG A 511 32.20 32.06 20.53
N ASN A 512 33.31 31.80 21.19
CA ASN A 512 34.38 30.91 20.70
C ASN A 512 34.29 29.49 21.30
N MET A 513 33.23 29.18 22.04
CA MET A 513 33.00 27.84 22.58
C MET A 513 32.75 26.85 21.43
N GLN A 514 33.17 25.60 21.63
CA GLN A 514 32.98 24.54 20.65
C GLN A 514 31.66 23.80 20.83
N SER A 515 31.10 23.88 22.04
CA SER A 515 29.86 23.15 22.42
C SER A 515 28.57 23.85 22.00
N ILE A 516 28.62 25.12 21.60
CA ILE A 516 27.44 25.90 21.19
C ILE A 516 27.66 26.68 19.90
N ASP A 517 26.59 26.85 19.15
CA ASP A 517 26.49 27.72 17.95
C ASP A 517 25.42 28.80 18.16
N ASP A 518 25.30 29.72 17.20
CA ASP A 518 24.27 30.78 17.15
C ASP A 518 24.13 31.58 18.43
N VAL A 519 25.27 31.98 19.04
CA VAL A 519 25.28 32.71 20.30
C VAL A 519 24.74 34.13 20.12
N GLU A 520 23.56 34.37 20.63
CA GLU A 520 22.93 35.70 20.70
C GLU A 520 23.12 36.32 22.12
N ILE A 521 23.48 37.58 22.14
CA ILE A 521 23.61 38.37 23.38
C ILE A 521 22.56 39.46 23.36
N SER A 522 21.74 39.50 24.39
CA SER A 522 20.64 40.48 24.51
C SER A 522 20.59 41.08 25.94
N ASN A 523 19.77 42.13 26.11
CA ASN A 523 19.46 42.74 27.42
C ASN A 523 20.69 43.22 28.20
N ILE A 524 21.69 43.85 27.52
CA ILE A 524 22.89 44.35 28.19
C ILE A 524 22.54 45.57 29.06
N THR A 525 22.68 45.44 30.37
CA THR A 525 22.39 46.49 31.35
C THR A 525 23.63 46.79 32.19
N ASP A 526 24.01 48.07 32.26
CA ASP A 526 25.10 48.56 33.12
C ASP A 526 24.51 49.13 34.42
N SER A 527 24.87 48.55 35.52
CA SER A 527 24.43 48.99 36.86
C SER A 527 25.64 49.14 37.80
N LYS A 528 25.48 49.88 38.86
CA LYS A 528 26.48 49.96 39.94
C LYS A 528 25.97 49.16 41.11
N ASP A 529 26.82 48.34 41.71
CA ASP A 529 26.50 47.61 42.91
C ASP A 529 26.47 48.56 44.15
N GLU A 530 26.07 48.04 45.31
CA GLU A 530 25.98 48.81 46.54
C GLU A 530 27.34 49.38 46.99
N THR A 531 28.45 48.89 46.42
CA THR A 531 29.82 49.36 46.68
C THR A 531 30.33 50.38 45.69
N GLY A 532 29.53 50.70 44.65
CA GLY A 532 29.85 51.65 43.57
C GLY A 532 30.67 51.05 42.42
N LYS A 533 30.90 49.74 42.40
CA LYS A 533 31.54 49.05 41.28
C LYS A 533 30.55 48.84 40.15
N SER A 534 31.02 48.94 38.89
CA SER A 534 30.21 48.70 37.70
C SER A 534 29.97 47.20 37.54
N ALA A 535 28.71 46.80 37.49
CA ALA A 535 28.26 45.45 37.18
C ALA A 535 27.47 45.46 35.86
N VAL A 536 27.83 44.58 34.96
CA VAL A 536 27.15 44.42 33.65
C VAL A 536 26.38 43.12 33.64
N THR A 537 25.06 43.22 33.45
CA THR A 537 24.17 42.06 33.29
C THR A 537 23.75 41.94 31.84
N PHE A 538 23.77 40.71 31.32
CA PHE A 538 23.31 40.42 29.95
C PHE A 538 22.76 39.00 29.84
N SER A 539 21.90 38.77 28.83
CA SER A 539 21.32 37.46 28.54
C SER A 539 22.05 36.83 27.36
N ILE A 540 22.27 35.54 27.45
CA ILE A 540 22.92 34.69 26.44
C ILE A 540 21.96 33.62 26.06
N THR A 541 21.75 33.42 24.75
CA THR A 541 21.07 32.26 24.19
C THR A 541 21.97 31.63 23.14
N GLY A 542 22.00 30.30 23.05
CA GLY A 542 22.78 29.58 22.04
C GLY A 542 22.22 28.17 21.82
N SER A 543 22.36 27.67 20.63
CA SER A 543 22.01 26.29 20.28
C SER A 543 23.18 25.35 20.53
N TYR A 544 22.91 24.11 20.91
CA TYR A 544 23.96 23.08 20.99
C TYR A 544 24.45 22.76 19.56
N LYS A 545 25.77 22.60 19.43
CA LYS A 545 26.38 22.21 18.15
C LYS A 545 26.15 20.72 17.93
N ASP A 546 25.66 20.36 16.73
CA ASP A 546 25.50 18.97 16.34
C ASP A 546 26.88 18.36 16.09
N LEU A 547 27.36 17.52 17.01
CA LEU A 547 28.65 16.84 16.91
C LEU A 547 28.67 15.72 15.84
N THR A 548 27.54 15.48 15.16
CA THR A 548 27.43 14.44 14.12
C THR A 548 28.02 14.83 12.77
N ASP A 549 28.24 16.12 12.51
CA ASP A 549 28.74 16.59 11.19
C ASP A 549 30.26 16.40 10.98
N GLU A 550 31.06 16.20 12.05
CA GLU A 550 32.50 16.01 11.88
C GLU A 550 32.94 14.58 11.51
N THR A 551 32.01 13.60 11.57
CA THR A 551 32.31 12.19 11.23
C THR A 551 32.05 11.84 9.76
N GLU A 552 31.31 12.63 9.00
CA GLU A 552 31.06 12.37 7.56
C GLU A 552 32.19 12.87 6.65
N GLU A 553 32.94 13.93 7.00
CA GLU A 553 34.06 14.40 6.16
C GLU A 553 35.33 13.52 6.23
N SER A 554 35.48 12.66 7.25
CA SER A 554 36.63 11.75 7.32
C SER A 554 36.40 10.38 6.64
N GLY A 555 35.17 10.05 6.24
CA GLY A 555 34.79 8.78 5.60
C GLY A 555 34.94 8.78 4.08
N GLU A 556 34.79 9.90 3.40
CA GLU A 556 34.85 9.97 1.94
C GLU A 556 36.27 10.03 1.34
N ALA A 557 37.29 10.30 2.15
CA ALA A 557 38.67 10.42 1.63
C ALA A 557 39.44 9.09 1.49
N GLN A 558 38.85 7.92 1.84
CA GLN A 558 39.53 6.60 1.76
C GLN A 558 38.91 5.59 0.78
N ALA A 559 37.84 5.92 0.09
CA ALA A 559 37.17 4.98 -0.84
C ALA A 559 37.65 5.05 -2.31
N ASP A 560 38.49 6.01 -2.70
CA ASP A 560 38.83 6.24 -4.11
C ASP A 560 40.23 5.75 -4.56
N THR A 561 40.86 4.82 -3.81
CA THR A 561 42.20 4.35 -4.21
C THR A 561 42.36 2.82 -4.29
N GLN A 562 41.31 2.06 -4.62
CA GLN A 562 41.45 0.62 -4.94
C GLN A 562 40.51 0.12 -6.04
N THR A 563 40.64 0.69 -7.24
CA THR A 563 40.16 0.03 -8.47
C THR A 563 41.08 0.38 -9.65
N ALA A 564 42.30 -0.16 -9.59
CA ALA A 564 43.17 -0.33 -10.78
C ALA A 564 44.23 -1.41 -10.48
N GLN A 565 43.85 -2.70 -10.60
CA GLN A 565 44.72 -3.78 -11.11
C GLN A 565 43.86 -5.01 -11.41
#